data_4755b5d6d61f7743a3e256d163c1215d
#
_entry.id   4755b5d6d61f7743a3e256d163c1215d
#
_cell.length_a   1.000
_cell.length_b   1.000
_cell.length_c   1.000
_cell.angle_alpha   90.00
_cell.angle_beta   90.00
_cell.angle_gamma   90.00
#
_symmetry.space_group_name_H-M   'P 1'
#
loop_
_entity.id
_entity.type
_entity.pdbx_description
1 polymer ?
#
loop_
_entity_poly.entity_id
_entity_poly.type
_entity_poly.pdbx_seq_one_letter_code
_entity_poly.pdbx_strand_id
1 'polypeptide(L)'
;MALLSGTLRVGIVALLLAADAPARVPTAFRFEPSARPELHRLWEASLSAKAERVACLAGSIESDTVRISRVLPLEVGASDSLGVSAGASLDTCGPPSWHGTVHTHVALRDGRQPYSLFSGADRGIMMLWWRRWREDGIFCLLYSAEEVICEIEGSRGAVLFPRSRY
;
A
#
# COMPACT_ATOMS: atom_id res chain seq x y z
N MET A 1 46.04 35.37 52.98
CA MET A 1 45.31 35.59 51.68
C MET A 1 45.61 34.42 50.75
N ALA A 2 44.68 33.49 50.60
CA ALA A 2 44.84 32.35 49.73
C ALA A 2 43.93 32.55 48.51
N LEU A 3 44.49 32.58 47.31
CA LEU A 3 43.79 32.70 46.04
C LEU A 3 43.43 31.28 45.57
N LEU A 4 42.15 31.01 45.54
CA LEU A 4 41.59 29.79 44.96
C LEU A 4 41.42 30.00 43.43
N SER A 5 42.27 29.35 42.62
CA SER A 5 42.10 29.26 41.16
C SER A 5 41.11 28.14 40.85
N GLY A 6 39.89 28.51 40.45
CA GLY A 6 38.90 27.58 39.93
C GLY A 6 39.06 27.38 38.41
N THR A 7 39.43 26.20 37.99
CA THR A 7 39.48 25.79 36.58
C THR A 7 38.10 25.42 36.10
N LEU A 8 37.52 26.23 35.20
CA LEU A 8 36.24 25.93 34.51
C LEU A 8 36.49 24.88 33.42
N ARG A 9 36.02 23.67 33.64
CA ARG A 9 36.02 22.62 32.61
C ARG A 9 34.81 22.81 31.72
N VAL A 10 35.02 23.31 30.51
CA VAL A 10 33.99 23.33 29.43
C VAL A 10 33.92 21.95 28.83
N GLY A 11 32.85 21.21 29.17
CA GLY A 11 32.52 19.94 28.52
C GLY A 11 31.92 20.19 27.14
N ILE A 12 32.62 19.81 26.09
CA ILE A 12 32.08 19.80 24.72
C ILE A 12 31.16 18.57 24.61
N VAL A 13 29.84 18.79 24.59
CA VAL A 13 28.86 17.75 24.23
C VAL A 13 28.86 17.67 22.71
N ALA A 14 29.50 16.65 22.16
CA ALA A 14 29.40 16.34 20.75
C ALA A 14 28.01 15.76 20.47
N LEU A 15 27.13 16.58 19.90
CA LEU A 15 25.85 16.13 19.37
C LEU A 15 26.16 15.28 18.11
N LEU A 16 26.14 13.96 18.22
CA LEU A 16 26.16 13.05 17.09
C LEU A 16 24.81 13.17 16.38
N LEU A 17 24.76 13.98 15.33
CA LEU A 17 23.67 13.94 14.36
C LEU A 17 23.76 12.61 13.65
N ALA A 18 22.95 11.64 14.06
CA ALA A 18 22.72 10.44 13.28
C ALA A 18 22.08 10.91 11.96
N ALA A 19 22.85 10.94 10.90
CA ALA A 19 22.30 11.15 9.56
C ALA A 19 21.42 9.93 9.27
N ASP A 20 20.10 10.12 9.24
CA ASP A 20 19.17 9.09 8.82
C ASP A 20 19.60 8.62 7.43
N ALA A 21 19.99 7.34 7.33
CA ALA A 21 20.30 6.74 6.05
C ALA A 21 19.05 6.89 5.17
N PRO A 22 19.20 7.29 3.89
CA PRO A 22 18.06 7.44 3.01
C PRO A 22 17.26 6.15 3.00
N ALA A 23 15.97 6.24 3.32
CA ALA A 23 15.08 5.08 3.34
C ALA A 23 15.17 4.37 1.99
N ARG A 24 15.54 3.09 2.00
CA ARG A 24 15.68 2.29 0.78
C ARG A 24 14.32 2.16 0.11
N VAL A 25 14.29 2.31 -1.20
CA VAL A 25 13.09 2.07 -1.99
C VAL A 25 12.88 0.57 -2.05
N PRO A 26 11.70 0.05 -1.67
CA PRO A 26 11.42 -1.38 -1.79
C PRO A 26 11.53 -1.87 -3.23
N THR A 27 12.05 -3.07 -3.41
CA THR A 27 12.26 -3.70 -4.73
C THR A 27 11.44 -4.99 -4.90
N ALA A 28 10.84 -5.49 -3.83
CA ALA A 28 10.05 -6.71 -3.82
C ALA A 28 8.72 -6.53 -3.08
N PHE A 29 7.76 -7.37 -3.45
CA PHE A 29 6.44 -7.41 -2.85
C PHE A 29 6.06 -8.86 -2.52
N ARG A 30 5.48 -9.10 -1.34
CA ARG A 30 5.10 -10.44 -0.89
C ARG A 30 3.82 -10.41 -0.05
N PHE A 31 2.93 -11.33 -0.35
CA PHE A 31 1.79 -11.64 0.50
C PHE A 31 2.14 -12.77 1.47
N GLU A 32 1.89 -12.52 2.76
CA GLU A 32 2.03 -13.54 3.78
C GLU A 32 0.96 -14.66 3.56
N PRO A 33 1.23 -15.90 4.00
CA PRO A 33 0.27 -17.00 3.84
C PRO A 33 -1.11 -16.70 4.42
N SER A 34 -1.18 -15.89 5.48
CA SER A 34 -2.43 -15.45 6.13
C SER A 34 -3.30 -14.53 5.26
N ALA A 35 -2.72 -13.76 4.35
CA ALA A 35 -3.42 -12.82 3.49
C ALA A 35 -4.01 -13.48 2.24
N ARG A 36 -3.41 -14.57 1.76
CA ARG A 36 -3.77 -15.21 0.48
C ARG A 36 -5.22 -15.72 0.40
N PRO A 37 -5.78 -16.41 1.42
CA PRO A 37 -7.16 -16.86 1.37
C PRO A 37 -8.17 -15.73 1.18
N GLU A 38 -7.91 -14.55 1.75
CA GLU A 38 -8.79 -13.40 1.57
C GLU A 38 -8.72 -12.83 0.15
N LEU A 39 -7.54 -12.83 -0.47
CA LEU A 39 -7.38 -12.40 -1.86
C LEU A 39 -8.13 -13.34 -2.81
N HIS A 40 -8.04 -14.67 -2.60
CA HIS A 40 -8.83 -15.63 -3.37
C HIS A 40 -10.33 -15.40 -3.19
N ARG A 41 -10.81 -15.23 -1.96
CA ARG A 41 -12.22 -14.92 -1.69
C ARG A 41 -12.67 -13.62 -2.35
N LEU A 42 -11.84 -12.59 -2.32
CA LEU A 42 -12.12 -11.31 -2.98
C LEU A 42 -12.28 -11.50 -4.51
N TRP A 43 -11.38 -12.25 -5.11
CA TRP A 43 -11.44 -12.57 -6.54
C TRP A 43 -12.69 -13.37 -6.92
N GLU A 44 -12.99 -14.45 -6.20
CA GLU A 44 -14.18 -15.29 -6.43
C GLU A 44 -15.48 -14.51 -6.25
N ALA A 45 -15.57 -13.68 -5.21
CA ALA A 45 -16.72 -12.81 -4.99
C ALA A 45 -16.90 -11.80 -6.13
N SER A 46 -15.81 -11.30 -6.69
CA SER A 46 -15.82 -10.37 -7.82
C SER A 46 -16.31 -11.04 -9.08
N LEU A 47 -15.83 -12.25 -9.38
CA LEU A 47 -16.28 -13.03 -10.53
C LEU A 47 -17.76 -13.40 -10.44
N SER A 48 -18.19 -13.86 -9.26
CA SER A 48 -19.58 -14.23 -9.00
C SER A 48 -20.54 -13.05 -9.17
N ALA A 49 -20.15 -11.89 -8.69
CA ALA A 49 -20.94 -10.67 -8.81
C ALA A 49 -20.81 -9.99 -10.18
N LYS A 50 -19.82 -10.37 -11.00
CA LYS A 50 -19.41 -9.66 -12.22
C LYS A 50 -19.15 -8.18 -11.96
N ALA A 51 -18.57 -7.86 -10.81
CA ALA A 51 -18.36 -6.51 -10.34
C ALA A 51 -17.02 -6.41 -9.59
N GLU A 52 -16.36 -5.27 -9.70
CA GLU A 52 -15.13 -5.02 -8.97
C GLU A 52 -15.38 -4.99 -7.47
N ARG A 53 -14.40 -5.45 -6.71
CA ARG A 53 -14.39 -5.45 -5.26
C ARG A 53 -13.13 -4.78 -4.76
N VAL A 54 -13.18 -4.27 -3.54
CA VAL A 54 -12.06 -3.63 -2.88
C VAL A 54 -11.87 -4.17 -1.46
N ALA A 55 -10.61 -4.23 -1.04
CA ALA A 55 -10.24 -4.57 0.33
C ALA A 55 -9.14 -3.64 0.83
N CYS A 56 -9.06 -3.45 2.15
CA CYS A 56 -7.92 -2.80 2.79
C CYS A 56 -6.73 -3.76 2.89
N LEU A 57 -5.53 -3.21 2.78
CA LEU A 57 -4.26 -3.90 2.96
C LEU A 57 -3.54 -3.40 4.21
N ALA A 58 -3.08 -4.32 5.06
CA ALA A 58 -2.11 -4.00 6.10
C ALA A 58 -0.79 -4.71 5.81
N GLY A 59 0.29 -3.96 5.93
CA GLY A 59 1.62 -4.48 5.65
C GLY A 59 2.71 -3.62 6.26
N SER A 60 3.94 -4.08 6.11
CA SER A 60 5.16 -3.41 6.54
C SER A 60 6.18 -3.41 5.42
N ILE A 61 7.14 -2.50 5.51
CA ILE A 61 8.33 -2.51 4.67
C ILE A 61 9.47 -3.04 5.52
N GLU A 62 9.97 -4.22 5.18
CA GLU A 62 11.09 -4.88 5.83
C GLU A 62 12.28 -4.93 4.88
N SER A 63 13.33 -4.17 5.19
CA SER A 63 14.50 -3.99 4.33
C SER A 63 14.12 -3.39 2.96
N ASP A 64 14.01 -4.23 1.94
CA ASP A 64 13.66 -3.88 0.56
C ASP A 64 12.37 -4.55 0.07
N THR A 65 11.62 -5.19 0.97
CA THR A 65 10.42 -5.97 0.64
C THR A 65 9.19 -5.41 1.35
N VAL A 66 8.13 -5.16 0.59
CA VAL A 66 6.78 -4.90 1.13
C VAL A 66 6.14 -6.24 1.46
N ARG A 67 5.73 -6.43 2.72
CA ARG A 67 5.02 -7.62 3.18
C ARG A 67 3.59 -7.28 3.54
N ILE A 68 2.62 -7.93 2.93
CA ILE A 68 1.21 -7.80 3.25
C ILE A 68 0.77 -8.96 4.14
N SER A 69 0.36 -8.63 5.35
CA SER A 69 -0.02 -9.60 6.39
C SER A 69 -1.52 -9.77 6.56
N ARG A 70 -2.33 -8.75 6.22
CA ARG A 70 -3.79 -8.81 6.38
C ARG A 70 -4.49 -8.14 5.21
N VAL A 71 -5.66 -8.68 4.90
CA VAL A 71 -6.61 -8.16 3.90
C VAL A 71 -7.98 -8.09 4.56
N LEU A 72 -8.69 -6.98 4.41
CA LEU A 72 -10.06 -6.82 4.88
C LEU A 72 -10.96 -6.45 3.72
N PRO A 73 -11.78 -7.37 3.19
CA PRO A 73 -12.80 -7.04 2.21
C PRO A 73 -13.76 -5.99 2.73
N LEU A 74 -14.13 -5.05 1.87
CA LEU A 74 -15.07 -3.99 2.21
C LEU A 74 -16.43 -4.24 1.54
N GLU A 75 -17.48 -3.93 2.28
CA GLU A 75 -18.80 -3.74 1.69
C GLU A 75 -18.82 -2.41 0.93
N VAL A 76 -19.15 -2.46 -0.35
CA VAL A 76 -19.15 -1.29 -1.22
C VAL A 76 -20.57 -0.94 -1.65
N GLY A 77 -20.87 0.36 -1.64
CA GLY A 77 -22.22 0.85 -1.98
C GLY A 77 -22.57 0.73 -3.46
N ALA A 78 -21.58 0.91 -4.34
CA ALA A 78 -21.74 0.81 -5.79
C ALA A 78 -20.51 0.17 -6.42
N SER A 79 -20.73 -0.84 -7.24
CA SER A 79 -19.70 -1.48 -8.05
C SER A 79 -20.31 -2.14 -9.28
N ASP A 80 -19.55 -2.15 -10.37
CA ASP A 80 -19.84 -2.90 -11.59
C ASP A 80 -18.55 -3.52 -12.15
N SER A 81 -18.55 -3.99 -13.39
CA SER A 81 -17.38 -4.61 -13.99
C SER A 81 -16.25 -3.63 -14.38
N LEU A 82 -16.48 -2.33 -14.29
CA LEU A 82 -15.56 -1.28 -14.70
C LEU A 82 -15.11 -0.38 -13.55
N GLY A 83 -15.66 -0.58 -12.36
CA GLY A 83 -15.28 0.24 -11.22
C GLY A 83 -15.99 -0.12 -9.92
N VAL A 84 -15.39 0.31 -8.82
CA VAL A 84 -15.92 0.19 -7.46
C VAL A 84 -15.84 1.54 -6.75
N SER A 85 -16.87 1.88 -5.97
CA SER A 85 -16.89 3.12 -5.21
C SER A 85 -15.70 3.20 -4.24
N ALA A 86 -14.96 4.29 -4.31
CA ALA A 86 -13.78 4.51 -3.48
C ALA A 86 -14.09 5.07 -2.09
N GLY A 87 -15.33 5.50 -1.81
CA GLY A 87 -15.67 6.16 -0.55
C GLY A 87 -15.29 5.35 0.67
N ALA A 88 -15.75 4.09 0.74
CA ALA A 88 -15.45 3.21 1.86
C ALA A 88 -13.95 2.96 2.04
N SER A 89 -13.20 2.75 0.95
CA SER A 89 -11.77 2.49 1.01
C SER A 89 -10.96 3.73 1.43
N LEU A 90 -11.33 4.91 0.95
CA LEU A 90 -10.70 6.17 1.37
C LEU A 90 -10.90 6.46 2.86
N ASP A 91 -12.05 6.06 3.42
CA ASP A 91 -12.35 6.30 4.83
C ASP A 91 -11.78 5.23 5.77
N THR A 92 -11.65 4.00 5.31
CA THR A 92 -11.34 2.84 6.16
C THR A 92 -9.90 2.36 6.01
N CYS A 93 -9.30 2.42 4.80
CA CYS A 93 -8.04 1.73 4.50
C CYS A 93 -6.77 2.49 4.86
N GLY A 94 -6.88 3.53 5.67
CA GLY A 94 -5.74 4.35 6.09
C GLY A 94 -5.11 3.95 7.42
N PRO A 95 -3.95 4.60 7.73
CA PRO A 95 -3.23 4.35 8.96
C PRO A 95 -4.07 4.69 10.21
N PRO A 96 -3.73 4.12 11.38
CA PRO A 96 -2.60 3.23 11.61
C PRO A 96 -2.90 1.75 11.32
N SER A 97 -4.15 1.38 11.08
CA SER A 97 -4.56 -0.03 10.97
C SER A 97 -4.32 -0.63 9.59
N TRP A 98 -4.37 0.22 8.56
CA TRP A 98 -4.26 -0.15 7.16
C TRP A 98 -3.30 0.80 6.43
N HIS A 99 -2.72 0.33 5.33
CA HIS A 99 -1.69 1.05 4.59
C HIS A 99 -2.01 1.17 3.09
N GLY A 100 -3.23 0.89 2.69
CA GLY A 100 -3.66 0.98 1.30
C GLY A 100 -4.75 -0.01 0.94
N THR A 101 -4.88 -0.29 -0.36
CA THR A 101 -6.00 -1.06 -0.91
C THR A 101 -5.57 -2.09 -1.93
N VAL A 102 -6.38 -3.13 -2.09
CA VAL A 102 -6.41 -4.00 -3.26
C VAL A 102 -7.81 -3.98 -3.85
N HIS A 103 -7.90 -3.89 -5.17
CA HIS A 103 -9.17 -4.06 -5.88
C HIS A 103 -9.03 -5.06 -7.03
N THR A 104 -10.15 -5.46 -7.62
CA THR A 104 -10.20 -6.45 -8.68
C THR A 104 -10.61 -5.81 -10.00
N HIS A 105 -10.00 -6.24 -11.10
CA HIS A 105 -10.50 -5.96 -12.44
C HIS A 105 -11.10 -7.23 -13.04
N VAL A 106 -12.40 -7.23 -13.27
CA VAL A 106 -13.14 -8.36 -13.86
C VAL A 106 -13.63 -8.08 -15.28
N ALA A 107 -13.63 -6.83 -15.72
CA ALA A 107 -13.92 -6.47 -17.10
C ALA A 107 -12.86 -7.06 -18.03
N LEU A 108 -13.31 -7.71 -19.11
CA LEU A 108 -12.41 -8.38 -20.05
C LEU A 108 -11.96 -7.41 -21.16
N ARG A 109 -10.66 -7.26 -21.29
CA ARG A 109 -10.06 -6.66 -22.47
C ARG A 109 -10.25 -7.62 -23.66
N ASP A 110 -10.85 -7.14 -24.72
CA ASP A 110 -11.08 -7.91 -25.95
C ASP A 110 -11.82 -9.25 -25.72
N GLY A 111 -12.63 -9.34 -24.63
CA GLY A 111 -13.40 -10.53 -24.28
C GLY A 111 -12.57 -11.73 -23.82
N ARG A 112 -11.27 -11.56 -23.53
CA ARG A 112 -10.37 -12.68 -23.23
C ARG A 112 -9.66 -12.58 -21.87
N GLN A 113 -9.12 -11.41 -21.55
CA GLN A 113 -8.32 -11.23 -20.33
C GLN A 113 -8.76 -9.98 -19.59
N PRO A 114 -8.80 -10.00 -18.26
CA PRO A 114 -9.02 -8.80 -17.47
C PRO A 114 -7.95 -7.73 -17.71
N TYR A 115 -8.33 -6.48 -17.50
CA TYR A 115 -7.37 -5.37 -17.52
C TYR A 115 -6.36 -5.55 -16.38
N SER A 116 -5.08 -5.60 -16.72
CA SER A 116 -3.99 -5.85 -15.77
C SER A 116 -3.15 -4.62 -15.46
N LEU A 117 -3.73 -3.43 -15.64
CA LEU A 117 -3.09 -2.15 -15.33
C LEU A 117 -4.07 -1.26 -14.59
N PHE A 118 -3.56 -0.44 -13.69
CA PHE A 118 -4.35 0.60 -13.03
C PHE A 118 -4.88 1.60 -14.05
N SER A 119 -6.14 1.94 -13.94
CA SER A 119 -6.81 2.94 -14.76
C SER A 119 -6.46 4.37 -14.33
N GLY A 120 -6.87 5.36 -15.12
CA GLY A 120 -6.78 6.76 -14.71
C GLY A 120 -7.63 7.09 -13.47
N ALA A 121 -8.75 6.40 -13.30
CA ALA A 121 -9.59 6.53 -12.10
C ALA A 121 -8.87 6.00 -10.85
N ASP A 122 -8.23 4.82 -10.95
CA ASP A 122 -7.44 4.26 -9.85
C ASP A 122 -6.33 5.22 -9.41
N ARG A 123 -5.62 5.81 -10.37
CA ARG A 123 -4.59 6.82 -10.10
C ARG A 123 -5.15 8.03 -9.35
N GLY A 124 -6.36 8.47 -9.75
CA GLY A 124 -7.07 9.54 -9.04
C GLY A 124 -7.35 9.20 -7.58
N ILE A 125 -7.76 7.95 -7.30
CA ILE A 125 -8.05 7.47 -5.95
C ILE A 125 -6.77 7.36 -5.10
N MET A 126 -5.68 6.86 -5.66
CA MET A 126 -4.38 6.81 -4.99
C MET A 126 -3.91 8.21 -4.57
N MET A 127 -4.08 9.20 -5.44
CA MET A 127 -3.77 10.59 -5.12
C MET A 127 -4.69 11.16 -4.01
N LEU A 128 -5.99 10.84 -4.03
CA LEU A 128 -6.93 11.26 -2.98
C LEU A 128 -6.57 10.61 -1.64
N TRP A 129 -6.19 9.32 -1.66
CA TRP A 129 -5.73 8.61 -0.48
C TRP A 129 -4.51 9.29 0.14
N TRP A 130 -3.47 9.59 -0.66
CA TRP A 130 -2.30 10.30 -0.21
C TRP A 130 -2.63 11.70 0.35
N ARG A 131 -3.50 12.44 -0.31
CA ARG A 131 -3.94 13.77 0.18
C ARG A 131 -4.61 13.68 1.55
N ARG A 132 -5.35 12.61 1.79
CA ARG A 132 -6.06 12.38 3.06
C ARG A 132 -5.11 12.00 4.18
N TRP A 133 -4.24 11.02 3.93
CA TRP A 133 -3.45 10.38 4.98
C TRP A 133 -2.03 10.92 5.10
N ARG A 134 -1.48 11.55 4.07
CA ARG A 134 -0.12 12.11 4.00
C ARG A 134 0.97 11.05 4.19
N GLU A 135 0.68 9.83 3.90
CA GLU A 135 1.58 8.69 3.94
C GLU A 135 1.62 7.98 2.59
N ASP A 136 2.70 7.25 2.33
CA ASP A 136 2.81 6.45 1.12
C ASP A 136 1.86 5.25 1.22
N GLY A 137 1.03 5.05 0.20
CA GLY A 137 0.02 3.99 0.16
C GLY A 137 0.46 2.80 -0.65
N ILE A 138 0.03 1.61 -0.24
CA ILE A 138 0.23 0.35 -0.96
C ILE A 138 -1.04 0.07 -1.77
N PHE A 139 -0.90 -0.06 -3.08
CA PHE A 139 -2.03 -0.32 -3.97
C PHE A 139 -1.78 -1.57 -4.78
N CYS A 140 -2.75 -2.47 -4.79
CA CYS A 140 -2.68 -3.72 -5.54
C CYS A 140 -3.93 -3.90 -6.42
N LEU A 141 -3.73 -4.58 -7.53
CA LEU A 141 -4.75 -4.93 -8.49
C LEU A 141 -4.72 -6.43 -8.75
N LEU A 142 -5.82 -7.12 -8.41
CA LEU A 142 -6.06 -8.50 -8.80
C LEU A 142 -6.73 -8.53 -10.17
N TYR A 143 -6.17 -9.28 -11.10
CA TYR A 143 -6.72 -9.45 -12.45
C TYR A 143 -6.79 -10.93 -12.90
N SER A 144 -6.45 -11.83 -11.98
CA SER A 144 -6.67 -13.28 -12.12
C SER A 144 -6.76 -13.95 -10.75
N ALA A 145 -7.01 -15.26 -10.74
CA ALA A 145 -7.07 -16.06 -9.52
C ALA A 145 -5.71 -16.20 -8.80
N GLU A 146 -4.61 -15.86 -9.46
CA GLU A 146 -3.27 -16.07 -8.94
C GLU A 146 -2.35 -14.87 -9.13
N GLU A 147 -2.71 -13.91 -9.96
CA GLU A 147 -1.80 -12.84 -10.36
C GLU A 147 -2.26 -11.48 -9.85
N VAL A 148 -1.29 -10.71 -9.41
CA VAL A 148 -1.45 -9.37 -8.86
C VAL A 148 -0.35 -8.45 -9.39
N ILE A 149 -0.69 -7.19 -9.57
CA ILE A 149 0.28 -6.10 -9.71
C ILE A 149 0.12 -5.16 -8.53
N CYS A 150 1.23 -4.72 -7.97
CA CYS A 150 1.23 -3.81 -6.84
C CYS A 150 2.15 -2.62 -7.10
N GLU A 151 1.89 -1.52 -6.40
CA GLU A 151 2.75 -0.35 -6.37
C GLU A 151 2.63 0.36 -5.03
N ILE A 152 3.65 1.15 -4.70
CA ILE A 152 3.57 2.17 -3.66
C ILE A 152 3.43 3.51 -4.38
N GLU A 153 2.49 4.32 -3.94
CA GLU A 153 2.36 5.68 -4.42
C GLU A 153 2.28 6.66 -3.25
N GLY A 154 2.96 7.80 -3.40
CA GLY A 154 3.01 8.80 -2.35
C GLY A 154 4.02 9.90 -2.61
N SER A 155 4.71 10.35 -1.56
CA SER A 155 5.63 11.48 -1.56
C SER A 155 6.82 11.34 -2.51
N ARG A 156 7.22 10.11 -2.84
CA ARG A 156 8.35 9.78 -3.71
C ARG A 156 7.95 9.43 -5.13
N GLY A 157 6.67 9.59 -5.46
CA GLY A 157 6.09 9.10 -6.72
C GLY A 157 5.80 7.61 -6.69
N ALA A 158 5.43 7.04 -7.83
CA ALA A 158 5.05 5.64 -7.94
C ALA A 158 6.27 4.72 -7.98
N VAL A 159 6.25 3.69 -7.12
CA VAL A 159 7.19 2.56 -7.16
C VAL A 159 6.41 1.34 -7.62
N LEU A 160 6.67 0.92 -8.85
CA LEU A 160 6.02 -0.22 -9.49
C LEU A 160 6.75 -1.50 -9.16
N PHE A 161 6.02 -2.55 -8.79
CA PHE A 161 6.57 -3.88 -8.60
C PHE A 161 6.30 -4.78 -9.81
N PRO A 162 7.17 -5.73 -10.10
CA PRO A 162 6.89 -6.74 -11.12
C PRO A 162 5.59 -7.50 -10.79
N ARG A 163 4.93 -8.00 -11.83
CA ARG A 163 3.80 -8.91 -11.65
C ARG A 163 4.23 -10.09 -10.79
N SER A 164 3.40 -10.46 -9.84
CA SER A 164 3.68 -11.55 -8.93
C SER A 164 2.47 -12.45 -8.73
N ARG A 165 2.70 -13.63 -8.16
CA ARG A 165 1.64 -14.52 -7.68
C ARG A 165 1.44 -14.31 -6.18
N TYR A 166 0.20 -14.45 -5.73
CA TYR A 166 -0.17 -14.37 -4.33
C TYR A 166 -0.65 -15.70 -3.78
#